data_2fb5f6626158103f661b27e782aaed5b
#
_entry.id   2fb5f6626158103f661b27e782aaed5b
#
_cell.length_a   1.000
_cell.length_b   1.000
_cell.length_c   1.000
_cell.angle_alpha   90.00
_cell.angle_beta   90.00
_cell.angle_gamma   90.00
#
_symmetry.space_group_name_H-M   'P 1'
#
loop_
_entity.id
_entity.type
_entity.pdbx_description
1 polymer ?
#
loop_
_entity_poly.entity_id
_entity_poly.type
_entity_poly.pdbx_seq_one_letter_code
_entity_poly.pdbx_strand_id
1 'polypeptide(L)'
;MQKRSFAQWLHQPVAFWVLALGALTLGPSQAWCQTPSPLQEWQYSGGIILAKLFEPDLPKWRRVVGVASEVQPVYDGSHAYRVSGGPVINIQYRDRAFISTGDGIGVNFLHGKHYQVGFALAYDLGRKEKDDLANLQGMGDISAAPVAKLYGAWVISRYFPMILRVDARQFMGGAQGLVGDAGVYIPLPGSSRTFVMFAGPSITLATHHYLQTLYGVSPQQSLASGHPIYEIPHAGTSAAGVGFSATKFLSDHWLVNADMAINQIRGSPAHSPLVERRTQRVLALSVNYTW
;
A
#
# COMPACT_ATOMS: atom_id res chain seq x y z
N MET A 1 16.04 45.10 30.96
CA MET A 1 15.69 44.05 31.92
C MET A 1 14.17 43.84 31.90
N GLN A 2 13.66 42.89 31.20
CA GLN A 2 12.23 42.61 31.14
C GLN A 2 12.03 41.14 31.56
N LYS A 3 11.40 40.99 32.73
CA LYS A 3 11.09 39.69 33.35
C LYS A 3 10.02 38.96 32.50
N ARG A 4 10.38 37.89 31.85
CA ARG A 4 9.41 36.95 31.23
C ARG A 4 8.80 36.08 32.34
N SER A 5 7.49 36.15 32.45
CA SER A 5 6.64 35.45 33.41
C SER A 5 6.64 33.94 33.13
N PHE A 6 6.68 33.17 34.23
CA PHE A 6 6.75 31.70 34.29
C PHE A 6 5.43 31.00 33.90
N ALA A 7 4.45 31.72 33.36
CA ALA A 7 3.09 31.22 33.12
C ALA A 7 2.81 30.70 31.69
N GLN A 8 3.83 30.61 30.80
CA GLN A 8 3.60 30.18 29.40
C GLN A 8 3.95 28.71 29.09
N TRP A 9 4.20 27.87 30.11
CA TRP A 9 4.59 26.45 29.91
C TRP A 9 3.45 25.44 30.11
N LEU A 10 2.19 25.87 30.27
CA LEU A 10 1.06 25.01 30.64
C LEU A 10 -0.02 24.82 29.58
N HIS A 11 0.27 25.11 28.31
CA HIS A 11 -0.65 24.78 27.21
C HIS A 11 0.00 23.87 26.16
N GLN A 12 0.45 22.72 26.59
CA GLN A 12 0.62 21.57 25.69
C GLN A 12 -0.66 20.74 25.75
N PRO A 13 -1.30 20.43 24.58
CA PRO A 13 -2.59 19.77 24.61
C PRO A 13 -2.47 18.31 25.10
N VAL A 14 -3.20 18.03 26.18
CA VAL A 14 -3.39 16.68 26.76
C VAL A 14 -3.86 15.66 25.70
N ALA A 15 -4.40 16.12 24.58
CA ALA A 15 -4.79 15.31 23.44
C ALA A 15 -3.64 14.46 22.81
N PHE A 16 -2.39 14.89 22.97
CA PHE A 16 -1.24 14.18 22.39
C PHE A 16 -0.92 12.86 23.11
N TRP A 17 -1.15 12.82 24.43
CA TRP A 17 -0.91 11.63 25.24
C TRP A 17 -2.03 10.59 25.14
N VAL A 18 -3.26 11.01 24.83
CA VAL A 18 -4.39 10.09 24.68
C VAL A 18 -4.27 9.28 23.38
N LEU A 19 -3.76 9.88 22.31
CA LEU A 19 -3.50 9.14 21.05
C LEU A 19 -2.29 8.20 21.15
N ALA A 20 -1.27 8.60 21.90
CA ALA A 20 -0.09 7.76 22.14
C ALA A 20 -0.38 6.59 23.10
N LEU A 21 -1.24 6.78 24.11
CA LEU A 21 -1.67 5.69 25.01
C LEU A 21 -2.66 4.71 24.35
N GLY A 22 -3.51 5.20 23.44
CA GLY A 22 -4.42 4.34 22.69
C GLY A 22 -3.70 3.37 21.75
N ALA A 23 -2.54 3.75 21.23
CA ALA A 23 -1.71 2.88 20.39
C ALA A 23 -0.94 1.80 21.18
N LEU A 24 -0.74 1.99 22.47
CA LEU A 24 0.01 1.07 23.34
C LEU A 24 -0.87 -0.04 23.98
N THR A 25 -2.20 0.12 23.94
CA THR A 25 -3.14 -0.87 24.50
C THR A 25 -3.68 -1.88 23.49
N LEU A 26 -3.42 -1.65 22.19
CA LEU A 26 -3.59 -2.70 21.19
C LEU A 26 -2.43 -3.67 21.38
N GLY A 27 -2.68 -4.81 22.03
CA GLY A 27 -1.71 -5.90 22.19
C GLY A 27 -1.04 -6.22 20.85
N PRO A 28 0.10 -6.96 20.83
CA PRO A 28 0.83 -7.26 19.62
C PRO A 28 0.01 -8.21 18.73
N SER A 29 -1.10 -7.72 18.18
CA SER A 29 -1.62 -8.25 16.94
C SER A 29 -0.49 -7.98 15.94
N GLN A 30 0.11 -9.04 15.42
CA GLN A 30 1.20 -8.99 14.46
C GLN A 30 0.77 -8.13 13.26
N ALA A 31 0.94 -6.82 13.42
CA ALA A 31 0.69 -5.82 12.41
C ALA A 31 1.84 -5.87 11.41
N TRP A 32 1.84 -6.89 10.59
CA TRP A 32 2.80 -7.06 9.53
C TRP A 32 2.12 -6.71 8.22
N CYS A 33 2.75 -5.84 7.47
CA CYS A 33 2.30 -5.36 6.18
C CYS A 33 2.03 -6.55 5.24
N GLN A 34 0.78 -6.76 4.86
CA GLN A 34 0.48 -7.56 3.67
C GLN A 34 0.95 -6.78 2.44
N THR A 35 1.12 -7.49 1.33
CA THR A 35 1.43 -6.88 0.04
C THR A 35 0.55 -5.65 -0.14
N PRO A 36 1.14 -4.45 -0.23
CA PRO A 36 0.35 -3.24 -0.36
C PRO A 36 -0.61 -3.36 -1.55
N SER A 37 -1.84 -2.93 -1.39
CA SER A 37 -2.69 -2.70 -2.55
C SER A 37 -1.99 -1.72 -3.50
N PRO A 38 -2.29 -1.69 -4.80
CA PRO A 38 -1.70 -0.73 -5.74
C PRO A 38 -1.73 0.72 -5.25
N LEU A 39 -2.65 1.03 -4.34
CA LEU A 39 -2.75 2.35 -3.72
C LEU A 39 -1.83 2.56 -2.52
N GLN A 40 -1.60 1.56 -1.69
CA GLN A 40 -0.61 1.64 -0.63
C GLN A 40 0.79 1.80 -1.20
N GLU A 41 1.09 1.08 -2.28
CA GLU A 41 2.32 1.28 -3.01
C GLU A 41 2.46 2.69 -3.57
N TRP A 42 1.34 3.29 -3.96
CA TRP A 42 1.33 4.65 -4.48
C TRP A 42 1.68 5.69 -3.41
N GLN A 43 1.23 5.52 -2.15
CA GLN A 43 1.61 6.40 -1.03
C GLN A 43 3.12 6.47 -0.84
N TYR A 44 3.80 5.37 -0.96
CA TYR A 44 5.22 5.27 -0.61
C TYR A 44 6.15 5.62 -1.77
N SER A 45 5.86 5.21 -2.98
CA SER A 45 6.71 5.50 -4.14
C SER A 45 6.21 6.66 -5.00
N GLY A 46 4.90 6.90 -5.05
CA GLY A 46 4.31 8.08 -5.71
C GLY A 46 4.68 9.39 -5.01
N GLY A 47 4.97 9.35 -3.70
CA GLY A 47 5.33 10.53 -2.92
C GLY A 47 6.53 11.30 -3.45
N ILE A 48 7.52 10.66 -4.06
CA ILE A 48 8.66 11.36 -4.67
C ILE A 48 8.24 12.12 -5.92
N ILE A 49 7.44 11.51 -6.77
CA ILE A 49 6.98 12.17 -8.01
C ILE A 49 6.05 13.32 -7.69
N LEU A 50 5.19 13.14 -6.69
CA LEU A 50 4.31 14.22 -6.21
C LEU A 50 5.12 15.35 -5.57
N ALA A 51 6.10 15.05 -4.73
CA ALA A 51 6.98 16.05 -4.18
C ALA A 51 7.70 16.83 -5.28
N LYS A 52 8.18 16.17 -6.34
CA LYS A 52 8.82 16.83 -7.50
C LYS A 52 7.89 17.74 -8.30
N LEU A 53 6.59 17.47 -8.31
CA LEU A 53 5.61 18.35 -8.96
C LEU A 53 5.46 19.69 -8.22
N PHE A 54 5.58 19.67 -6.90
CA PHE A 54 5.38 20.82 -6.02
C PHE A 54 6.72 21.44 -5.57
N GLU A 55 7.78 20.63 -5.46
CA GLU A 55 9.11 21.01 -5.02
C GLU A 55 10.14 20.50 -6.05
N PRO A 56 10.53 21.32 -7.03
CA PRO A 56 11.47 20.92 -8.08
C PRO A 56 12.86 20.55 -7.55
N ASP A 57 13.28 21.10 -6.42
CA ASP A 57 14.55 20.84 -5.76
C ASP A 57 14.35 20.02 -4.50
N LEU A 58 14.40 18.70 -4.63
CA LEU A 58 14.29 17.79 -3.49
C LEU A 58 15.50 17.92 -2.56
N PRO A 59 15.30 17.87 -1.22
CA PRO A 59 16.38 17.86 -0.26
C PRO A 59 17.27 16.63 -0.46
N LYS A 60 18.54 16.74 -0.06
CA LYS A 60 19.51 15.64 -0.15
C LYS A 60 19.03 14.38 0.60
N TRP A 61 18.43 14.59 1.76
CA TRP A 61 17.78 13.56 2.55
C TRP A 61 16.35 13.97 2.86
N ARG A 62 15.43 13.07 2.68
CA ARG A 62 14.06 13.18 3.17
C ARG A 62 13.79 12.00 4.10
N ARG A 63 13.38 12.30 5.30
CA ARG A 63 13.07 11.29 6.31
C ARG A 63 11.65 11.50 6.78
N VAL A 64 10.89 10.43 6.77
CA VAL A 64 9.51 10.42 7.23
C VAL A 64 9.37 9.30 8.23
N VAL A 65 8.84 9.61 9.40
CA VAL A 65 8.44 8.62 10.39
C VAL A 65 7.01 8.90 10.82
N GLY A 66 6.28 7.85 11.11
CA GLY A 66 4.88 8.01 11.49
C GLY A 66 4.26 6.72 11.96
N VAL A 67 2.95 6.76 12.06
CA VAL A 67 2.10 5.61 12.33
C VAL A 67 0.97 5.57 11.32
N ALA A 68 0.62 4.38 10.90
CA ALA A 68 -0.50 4.13 10.01
C ALA A 68 -1.46 3.12 10.63
N SER A 69 -2.73 3.26 10.27
CA SER A 69 -3.77 2.27 10.52
C SER A 69 -4.50 2.01 9.21
N GLU A 70 -4.87 0.76 8.99
CA GLU A 70 -5.49 0.33 7.76
C GLU A 70 -6.65 -0.63 8.04
N VAL A 71 -7.73 -0.45 7.29
CA VAL A 71 -8.86 -1.37 7.24
C VAL A 71 -8.82 -2.06 5.89
N GLN A 72 -8.67 -3.38 5.89
CA GLN A 72 -8.54 -4.17 4.67
C GLN A 72 -9.23 -5.53 4.82
N PRO A 73 -9.56 -6.23 3.72
CA PRO A 73 -10.03 -7.60 3.80
C PRO A 73 -8.99 -8.50 4.48
N VAL A 74 -9.45 -9.55 5.15
CA VAL A 74 -8.56 -10.51 5.81
C VAL A 74 -7.66 -11.23 4.79
N TYR A 75 -8.21 -11.54 3.62
CA TYR A 75 -7.49 -12.01 2.42
C TYR A 75 -8.25 -11.51 1.17
N ASP A 76 -7.62 -11.56 0.01
CA ASP A 76 -8.24 -11.14 -1.25
C ASP A 76 -9.43 -12.04 -1.60
N GLY A 77 -10.63 -11.46 -1.53
CA GLY A 77 -11.89 -12.15 -1.73
C GLY A 77 -12.72 -12.35 -0.47
N SER A 78 -12.14 -12.14 0.72
CA SER A 78 -12.88 -12.25 1.99
C SER A 78 -13.97 -11.18 2.10
N HIS A 79 -15.09 -11.56 2.74
CA HIS A 79 -16.09 -10.60 3.19
C HIS A 79 -15.73 -9.97 4.53
N ALA A 80 -14.87 -10.63 5.31
CA ALA A 80 -14.40 -10.16 6.61
C ALA A 80 -13.28 -9.13 6.45
N TYR A 81 -13.26 -8.16 7.35
CA TYR A 81 -12.26 -7.09 7.37
C TYR A 81 -11.47 -7.11 8.67
N ARG A 82 -10.23 -6.72 8.59
CA ARG A 82 -9.37 -6.50 9.75
C ARG A 82 -8.84 -5.08 9.78
N VAL A 83 -8.58 -4.60 10.98
CA VAL A 83 -7.81 -3.38 11.21
C VAL A 83 -6.39 -3.78 11.53
N SER A 84 -5.45 -3.23 10.81
CA SER A 84 -4.02 -3.37 11.07
C SER A 84 -3.41 -2.00 11.30
N GLY A 85 -2.26 -1.96 11.94
CA GLY A 85 -1.52 -0.72 12.16
C GLY A 85 -0.04 -1.00 12.31
N GLY A 86 0.78 -0.02 12.00
CA GLY A 86 2.22 -0.18 12.08
C GLY A 86 2.98 1.12 11.93
N PRO A 87 4.31 1.06 12.12
CA PRO A 87 5.18 2.21 11.92
C PRO A 87 5.31 2.53 10.43
N VAL A 88 5.33 3.80 10.11
CA VAL A 88 5.72 4.33 8.80
C VAL A 88 7.15 4.83 8.91
N ILE A 89 8.04 4.26 8.13
CA ILE A 89 9.43 4.70 8.00
C ILE A 89 9.70 4.85 6.51
N ASN A 90 10.12 6.02 6.09
CA ASN A 90 10.53 6.26 4.72
C ASN A 90 11.74 7.19 4.73
N ILE A 91 12.88 6.67 4.33
CA ILE A 91 14.15 7.38 4.24
C ILE A 91 14.56 7.40 2.78
N GLN A 92 14.71 8.58 2.21
CA GLN A 92 15.07 8.76 0.81
C GLN A 92 16.34 9.60 0.71
N TYR A 93 17.25 9.13 -0.13
CA TYR A 93 18.44 9.87 -0.52
C TYR A 93 18.25 10.46 -1.90
N ARG A 94 18.00 11.77 -1.96
CA ARG A 94 17.57 12.46 -3.18
C ARG A 94 16.40 11.69 -3.81
N ASP A 95 16.44 11.46 -5.12
CA ASP A 95 15.54 10.58 -5.85
C ASP A 95 16.23 9.30 -6.35
N ARG A 96 17.32 8.87 -5.68
CA ARG A 96 18.16 7.75 -6.13
C ARG A 96 17.95 6.47 -5.35
N ALA A 97 17.77 6.56 -4.05
CA ALA A 97 17.62 5.38 -3.20
C ALA A 97 16.64 5.65 -2.05
N PHE A 98 15.99 4.60 -1.60
CA PHE A 98 15.09 4.68 -0.45
C PHE A 98 15.06 3.39 0.37
N ILE A 99 14.63 3.55 1.62
CA ILE A 99 14.25 2.46 2.53
C ILE A 99 12.87 2.83 3.06
N SER A 100 11.90 1.94 2.91
CA SER A 100 10.51 2.19 3.26
C SER A 100 9.87 0.95 3.88
N THR A 101 8.99 1.13 4.86
CA THR A 101 8.22 0.02 5.44
C THR A 101 7.22 -0.60 4.44
N GLY A 102 6.78 0.14 3.43
CA GLY A 102 5.86 -0.36 2.40
C GLY A 102 6.56 -0.96 1.19
N ASP A 103 7.56 -0.26 0.64
CA ASP A 103 8.23 -0.67 -0.61
C ASP A 103 9.54 -1.43 -0.40
N GLY A 104 10.00 -1.59 0.85
CA GLY A 104 11.27 -2.23 1.15
C GLY A 104 12.47 -1.33 0.87
N ILE A 105 13.51 -1.87 0.25
CA ILE A 105 14.75 -1.17 -0.09
C ILE A 105 14.85 -1.06 -1.60
N GLY A 106 15.05 0.14 -2.11
CA GLY A 106 15.05 0.35 -3.56
C GLY A 106 16.00 1.42 -4.04
N VAL A 107 16.23 1.37 -5.35
CA VAL A 107 17.04 2.35 -6.08
C VAL A 107 16.32 2.80 -7.35
N ASN A 108 16.40 4.09 -7.64
CA ASN A 108 15.91 4.69 -8.87
C ASN A 108 17.09 4.87 -9.83
N PHE A 109 17.21 4.00 -10.80
CA PHE A 109 18.33 4.02 -11.75
C PHE A 109 18.08 4.98 -12.93
N LEU A 110 16.80 5.24 -13.25
CA LEU A 110 16.41 6.31 -14.16
C LEU A 110 15.51 7.30 -13.42
N HIS A 111 15.88 8.56 -13.42
CA HIS A 111 15.10 9.60 -12.75
C HIS A 111 15.26 10.93 -13.44
N GLY A 112 14.20 11.71 -13.47
CA GLY A 112 14.14 13.03 -14.08
C GLY A 112 12.99 13.85 -13.50
N LYS A 113 12.76 15.05 -14.05
CA LYS A 113 11.68 15.93 -13.57
C LYS A 113 10.28 15.34 -13.73
N HIS A 114 10.10 14.40 -14.65
CA HIS A 114 8.77 13.89 -15.04
C HIS A 114 8.70 12.37 -15.07
N TYR A 115 9.77 11.68 -14.75
CA TYR A 115 9.79 10.22 -14.77
C TYR A 115 10.72 9.67 -13.68
N GLN A 116 10.44 8.46 -13.31
CA GLN A 116 11.22 7.67 -12.39
C GLN A 116 11.07 6.20 -12.75
N VAL A 117 12.18 5.47 -12.84
CA VAL A 117 12.19 4.01 -12.99
C VAL A 117 13.15 3.45 -11.96
N GLY A 118 12.72 2.43 -11.25
CA GLY A 118 13.51 1.89 -10.15
C GLY A 118 13.25 0.41 -9.93
N PHE A 119 14.09 -0.13 -9.08
CA PHE A 119 14.01 -1.50 -8.59
C PHE A 119 13.97 -1.49 -7.07
N ALA A 120 13.18 -2.39 -6.48
CA ALA A 120 13.11 -2.55 -5.04
C ALA A 120 13.08 -4.05 -4.66
N LEU A 121 13.53 -4.32 -3.46
CA LEU A 121 13.36 -5.60 -2.76
C LEU A 121 12.43 -5.36 -1.58
N ALA A 122 11.28 -5.98 -1.63
CA ALA A 122 10.24 -5.96 -0.60
C ALA A 122 10.04 -7.36 0.00
N TYR A 123 9.10 -7.49 0.89
CA TYR A 123 8.77 -8.75 1.53
C TYR A 123 7.25 -8.91 1.62
N ASP A 124 6.74 -10.01 1.10
CA ASP A 124 5.35 -10.41 1.23
C ASP A 124 5.18 -11.31 2.45
N LEU A 125 4.15 -11.11 3.23
CA LEU A 125 3.90 -11.88 4.46
C LEU A 125 3.06 -13.14 4.23
N GLY A 126 2.57 -13.30 3.01
CA GLY A 126 1.73 -14.42 2.65
C GLY A 126 0.32 -14.35 3.27
N ARG A 127 -0.32 -15.51 3.39
CA ARG A 127 -1.67 -15.68 3.95
C ARG A 127 -1.66 -16.81 4.96
N LYS A 128 -2.28 -16.64 6.10
CA LYS A 128 -2.40 -17.68 7.11
C LYS A 128 -3.82 -18.25 7.13
N GLU A 129 -3.92 -19.58 7.17
CA GLU A 129 -5.19 -20.28 7.33
C GLU A 129 -5.98 -19.80 8.56
N LYS A 130 -5.29 -19.58 9.67
CA LYS A 130 -5.86 -19.10 10.93
C LYS A 130 -6.49 -17.69 10.88
N ASP A 131 -6.19 -16.92 9.82
CA ASP A 131 -6.70 -15.56 9.70
C ASP A 131 -8.21 -15.55 9.37
N ASP A 132 -8.70 -16.63 8.72
CA ASP A 132 -10.13 -16.85 8.46
C ASP A 132 -10.44 -18.35 8.42
N LEU A 133 -10.62 -18.96 9.60
CA LEU A 133 -10.89 -20.40 9.70
C LEU A 133 -12.23 -20.83 9.08
N ALA A 134 -13.16 -19.90 8.89
CA ALA A 134 -14.44 -20.23 8.25
C ALA A 134 -14.27 -20.57 6.76
N ASN A 135 -13.32 -19.93 6.08
CA ASN A 135 -13.14 -20.06 4.62
C ASN A 135 -11.78 -20.60 4.21
N LEU A 136 -10.76 -20.49 5.06
CA LEU A 136 -9.40 -20.94 4.73
C LEU A 136 -9.01 -22.26 5.41
N GLN A 137 -9.87 -22.83 6.28
CA GLN A 137 -9.57 -24.11 6.93
C GLN A 137 -9.32 -25.20 5.87
N GLY A 138 -8.19 -25.88 5.99
CA GLY A 138 -7.78 -26.94 5.04
C GLY A 138 -7.13 -26.42 3.75
N MET A 139 -7.03 -25.09 3.59
CA MET A 139 -6.35 -24.49 2.43
C MET A 139 -4.83 -24.41 2.61
N GLY A 140 -4.37 -24.44 3.86
CA GLY A 140 -2.97 -24.27 4.23
C GLY A 140 -2.48 -22.83 4.16
N ASP A 141 -1.29 -22.63 4.72
CA ASP A 141 -0.60 -21.33 4.74
C ASP A 141 0.11 -21.04 3.42
N ILE A 142 0.04 -19.82 2.96
CA ILE A 142 0.95 -19.28 1.95
C ILE A 142 2.09 -18.61 2.71
N SER A 143 3.30 -19.12 2.54
CA SER A 143 4.48 -18.64 3.27
C SER A 143 4.86 -17.23 2.86
N ALA A 144 5.39 -16.49 3.82
CA ALA A 144 6.01 -15.22 3.54
C ALA A 144 7.27 -15.36 2.66
N ALA A 145 7.53 -14.39 1.78
CA ALA A 145 8.61 -14.48 0.80
C ALA A 145 9.15 -13.12 0.35
N PRO A 146 10.41 -13.07 -0.10
CA PRO A 146 10.94 -11.88 -0.76
C PRO A 146 10.22 -11.60 -2.09
N VAL A 147 10.12 -10.31 -2.42
CA VAL A 147 9.52 -9.82 -3.66
C VAL A 147 10.49 -8.86 -4.33
N ALA A 148 10.85 -9.16 -5.57
CA ALA A 148 11.58 -8.24 -6.43
C ALA A 148 10.59 -7.39 -7.22
N LYS A 149 10.74 -6.07 -7.19
CA LYS A 149 9.84 -5.12 -7.81
C LYS A 149 10.59 -4.23 -8.79
N LEU A 150 10.13 -4.18 -10.03
CA LEU A 150 10.51 -3.19 -11.03
C LEU A 150 9.34 -2.22 -11.19
N TYR A 151 9.60 -0.93 -11.11
CA TYR A 151 8.53 0.06 -11.21
C TYR A 151 8.93 1.25 -12.05
N GLY A 152 7.92 1.89 -12.62
CA GLY A 152 8.06 3.14 -13.36
C GLY A 152 6.88 4.06 -13.11
N ALA A 153 7.16 5.36 -13.08
CA ALA A 153 6.15 6.38 -13.00
C ALA A 153 6.48 7.54 -13.92
N TRP A 154 5.46 8.12 -14.52
CA TRP A 154 5.57 9.17 -15.54
C TRP A 154 4.52 10.24 -15.34
N VAL A 155 4.96 11.50 -15.32
CA VAL A 155 4.07 12.67 -15.34
C VAL A 155 3.89 13.10 -16.79
N ILE A 156 2.70 12.90 -17.36
CA ILE A 156 2.44 13.05 -18.81
C ILE A 156 2.35 14.51 -19.21
N SER A 157 1.83 15.40 -18.35
CA SER A 157 1.64 16.80 -18.68
C SER A 157 1.91 17.73 -17.49
N ARG A 158 2.47 18.92 -17.78
CA ARG A 158 2.65 19.97 -16.77
C ARG A 158 1.35 20.76 -16.52
N TYR A 159 0.50 20.87 -17.52
CA TYR A 159 -0.74 21.64 -17.43
C TYR A 159 -1.85 20.86 -16.75
N PHE A 160 -1.86 19.54 -16.95
CA PHE A 160 -2.75 18.61 -16.28
C PHE A 160 -1.90 17.40 -15.85
N PRO A 161 -1.33 17.44 -14.65
CA PRO A 161 -0.33 16.46 -14.22
C PRO A 161 -0.98 15.08 -13.99
N MET A 162 -1.10 14.32 -15.06
CA MET A 162 -1.54 12.94 -15.05
C MET A 162 -0.33 12.04 -14.82
N ILE A 163 -0.38 11.19 -13.82
CA ILE A 163 0.68 10.26 -13.46
C ILE A 163 0.29 8.88 -13.98
N LEU A 164 1.05 8.37 -14.93
CA LEU A 164 1.03 6.96 -15.30
C LEU A 164 2.00 6.21 -14.38
N ARG A 165 1.57 5.12 -13.81
CA ARG A 165 2.40 4.22 -13.02
C ARG A 165 2.24 2.80 -13.50
N VAL A 166 3.35 2.09 -13.57
CA VAL A 166 3.41 0.66 -13.86
C VAL A 166 4.41 0.01 -12.89
N ASP A 167 4.12 -1.21 -12.48
CA ASP A 167 5.07 -2.02 -11.75
C ASP A 167 4.91 -3.52 -12.09
N ALA A 168 5.98 -4.26 -11.86
CA ALA A 168 6.04 -5.69 -12.00
C ALA A 168 6.73 -6.27 -10.76
N ARG A 169 6.07 -7.21 -10.09
CA ARG A 169 6.51 -7.82 -8.84
C ARG A 169 6.70 -9.32 -9.05
N GLN A 170 7.92 -9.80 -8.87
CA GLN A 170 8.24 -11.22 -8.87
C GLN A 170 8.29 -11.73 -7.44
N PHE A 171 7.37 -12.57 -7.08
CA PHE A 171 7.33 -13.29 -5.81
C PHE A 171 8.27 -14.48 -5.87
N MET A 172 9.28 -14.54 -5.00
CA MET A 172 10.35 -15.56 -5.01
C MET A 172 10.03 -16.77 -4.13
N GLY A 173 8.86 -16.82 -3.55
CA GLY A 173 8.33 -17.90 -2.71
C GLY A 173 6.88 -17.61 -2.36
N GLY A 174 6.32 -18.33 -1.40
CA GLY A 174 4.92 -18.16 -1.02
C GLY A 174 3.98 -18.33 -2.20
N ALA A 175 3.39 -17.25 -2.67
CA ALA A 175 2.48 -17.28 -3.81
C ALA A 175 3.16 -17.55 -5.16
N GLN A 176 4.46 -17.39 -5.26
CA GLN A 176 5.28 -17.56 -6.48
C GLN A 176 4.61 -17.03 -7.76
N GLY A 177 5.33 -16.27 -8.55
CA GLY A 177 4.84 -15.77 -9.83
C GLY A 177 5.03 -14.27 -9.99
N LEU A 178 4.59 -13.78 -11.13
CA LEU A 178 4.69 -12.37 -11.50
C LEU A 178 3.32 -11.70 -11.41
N VAL A 179 3.28 -10.52 -10.80
CA VAL A 179 2.12 -9.62 -10.75
C VAL A 179 2.53 -8.30 -11.36
N GLY A 180 1.70 -7.75 -12.21
CA GLY A 180 1.89 -6.43 -12.81
C GLY A 180 0.71 -5.53 -12.52
N ASP A 181 1.00 -4.30 -12.11
CA ASP A 181 0.00 -3.26 -11.90
C ASP A 181 0.23 -2.09 -12.87
N ALA A 182 -0.86 -1.52 -13.33
CA ALA A 182 -0.87 -0.29 -14.09
C ALA A 182 -1.98 0.63 -13.59
N GLY A 183 -1.66 1.90 -13.39
CA GLY A 183 -2.62 2.89 -12.93
C GLY A 183 -2.37 4.27 -13.52
N VAL A 184 -3.42 5.05 -13.62
CA VAL A 184 -3.39 6.45 -14.05
C VAL A 184 -4.03 7.29 -12.97
N TYR A 185 -3.29 8.27 -12.46
CA TYR A 185 -3.75 9.13 -11.38
C TYR A 185 -3.77 10.58 -11.81
N ILE A 186 -4.84 11.27 -11.46
CA ILE A 186 -5.04 12.68 -11.76
C ILE A 186 -5.22 13.47 -10.46
N PRO A 187 -4.67 14.69 -10.38
CA PRO A 187 -4.97 15.57 -9.26
C PRO A 187 -6.44 15.99 -9.31
N LEU A 188 -7.06 16.04 -8.14
CA LEU A 188 -8.46 16.45 -8.03
C LEU A 188 -8.58 17.96 -7.84
N PRO A 189 -9.71 18.58 -8.27
CA PRO A 189 -10.02 19.96 -7.98
C PRO A 189 -9.96 20.24 -6.48
N GLY A 190 -9.43 21.40 -6.09
CA GLY A 190 -9.19 21.74 -4.68
C GLY A 190 -7.83 21.33 -4.14
N SER A 191 -7.02 20.64 -4.93
CA SER A 191 -5.62 20.39 -4.58
C SER A 191 -4.84 21.71 -4.49
N SER A 192 -3.99 21.82 -3.48
CA SER A 192 -3.12 22.95 -3.21
C SER A 192 -1.77 22.48 -2.69
N ARG A 193 -0.83 23.41 -2.44
CA ARG A 193 0.48 23.05 -1.85
C ARG A 193 0.37 22.42 -0.44
N THR A 194 -0.70 22.73 0.30
CA THR A 194 -0.92 22.22 1.66
C THR A 194 -1.97 21.12 1.73
N PHE A 195 -2.69 20.87 0.65
CA PHE A 195 -3.68 19.80 0.57
C PHE A 195 -3.71 19.21 -0.83
N VAL A 196 -3.21 18.01 -0.97
CA VAL A 196 -3.01 17.34 -2.26
C VAL A 196 -3.95 16.15 -2.34
N MET A 197 -4.72 16.06 -3.42
CA MET A 197 -5.65 14.96 -3.66
C MET A 197 -5.42 14.37 -5.05
N PHE A 198 -5.44 13.05 -5.13
CA PHE A 198 -5.36 12.32 -6.38
C PHE A 198 -6.41 11.21 -6.42
N ALA A 199 -6.87 10.91 -7.61
CA ALA A 199 -7.69 9.72 -7.83
C ALA A 199 -7.37 9.13 -9.20
N GLY A 200 -7.66 7.84 -9.37
CA GLY A 200 -7.49 7.21 -10.66
C GLY A 200 -7.77 5.72 -10.70
N PRO A 201 -7.99 5.19 -11.91
CA PRO A 201 -8.17 3.77 -12.14
C PRO A 201 -6.84 3.01 -12.10
N SER A 202 -6.94 1.74 -11.74
CA SER A 202 -5.83 0.77 -11.79
C SER A 202 -6.33 -0.60 -12.24
N ILE A 203 -5.40 -1.40 -12.77
CA ILE A 203 -5.62 -2.77 -13.17
C ILE A 203 -4.43 -3.62 -12.71
N THR A 204 -4.74 -4.81 -12.22
CA THR A 204 -3.76 -5.81 -11.79
C THR A 204 -3.85 -7.03 -12.69
N LEU A 205 -2.71 -7.45 -13.22
CA LEU A 205 -2.51 -8.66 -14.02
C LEU A 205 -1.60 -9.61 -13.24
N ALA A 206 -1.86 -10.91 -13.34
CA ALA A 206 -1.00 -11.89 -12.67
C ALA A 206 -0.83 -13.15 -13.50
N THR A 207 0.29 -13.82 -13.26
CA THR A 207 0.58 -15.13 -13.90
C THR A 207 -0.32 -16.21 -13.33
N HIS A 208 -0.52 -17.26 -14.13
CA HIS A 208 -1.32 -18.42 -13.75
C HIS A 208 -0.92 -18.99 -12.39
N HIS A 209 0.37 -19.20 -12.16
CA HIS A 209 0.86 -19.81 -10.91
C HIS A 209 0.50 -18.98 -9.67
N TYR A 210 0.69 -17.66 -9.74
CA TYR A 210 0.30 -16.75 -8.67
C TYR A 210 -1.20 -16.82 -8.37
N LEU A 211 -2.02 -16.76 -9.43
CA LEU A 211 -3.47 -16.84 -9.30
C LEU A 211 -3.94 -18.19 -8.77
N GLN A 212 -3.31 -19.29 -9.22
CA GLN A 212 -3.62 -20.63 -8.75
C GLN A 212 -3.32 -20.78 -7.25
N THR A 213 -2.20 -20.23 -6.79
CA THR A 213 -1.83 -20.31 -5.37
C THR A 213 -2.80 -19.54 -4.47
N LEU A 214 -3.29 -18.37 -4.91
CA LEU A 214 -4.18 -17.54 -4.11
C LEU A 214 -5.65 -17.93 -4.20
N TYR A 215 -6.10 -18.36 -5.38
CA TYR A 215 -7.53 -18.55 -5.69
C TYR A 215 -7.87 -19.97 -6.11
N GLY A 216 -6.89 -20.81 -6.36
CA GLY A 216 -7.12 -22.22 -6.71
C GLY A 216 -7.48 -23.06 -5.50
N VAL A 217 -8.13 -24.22 -5.78
CA VAL A 217 -8.41 -25.25 -4.79
C VAL A 217 -7.99 -26.60 -5.38
N SER A 218 -6.91 -27.18 -4.85
CA SER A 218 -6.42 -28.49 -5.27
C SER A 218 -7.32 -29.62 -4.75
N PRO A 219 -7.21 -30.85 -5.30
CA PRO A 219 -7.96 -31.99 -4.80
C PRO A 219 -7.73 -32.26 -3.29
N GLN A 220 -6.49 -32.11 -2.80
CA GLN A 220 -6.19 -32.26 -1.37
C GLN A 220 -6.85 -31.19 -0.53
N GLN A 221 -6.80 -29.93 -0.97
CA GLN A 221 -7.45 -28.83 -0.31
C GLN A 221 -8.97 -28.98 -0.32
N SER A 222 -9.55 -29.46 -1.41
CA SER A 222 -10.98 -29.75 -1.51
C SER A 222 -11.44 -30.77 -0.48
N LEU A 223 -10.66 -31.84 -0.32
CA LEU A 223 -10.95 -32.86 0.71
C LEU A 223 -10.83 -32.33 2.13
N ALA A 224 -9.88 -31.44 2.38
CA ALA A 224 -9.61 -30.89 3.71
C ALA A 224 -10.57 -29.73 4.09
N SER A 225 -10.95 -28.90 3.12
CA SER A 225 -11.75 -27.70 3.34
C SER A 225 -13.25 -27.87 3.05
N GLY A 226 -13.60 -28.83 2.18
CA GLY A 226 -14.96 -28.98 1.65
C GLY A 226 -15.28 -28.03 0.49
N HIS A 227 -14.36 -27.15 0.09
CA HIS A 227 -14.54 -26.32 -1.12
C HIS A 227 -14.47 -27.16 -2.38
N PRO A 228 -15.22 -26.83 -3.45
CA PRO A 228 -15.08 -27.49 -4.74
C PRO A 228 -13.69 -27.26 -5.34
N ILE A 229 -13.16 -28.25 -6.04
CA ILE A 229 -11.91 -28.12 -6.80
C ILE A 229 -12.03 -26.95 -7.77
N TYR A 230 -11.03 -26.11 -7.81
CA TYR A 230 -11.01 -24.95 -8.69
C TYR A 230 -9.63 -24.72 -9.27
N GLU A 231 -9.53 -24.77 -10.59
CA GLU A 231 -8.31 -24.50 -11.33
C GLU A 231 -8.41 -23.17 -12.08
N ILE A 232 -7.40 -22.35 -11.96
CA ILE A 232 -7.26 -21.14 -12.77
C ILE A 232 -6.83 -21.56 -14.18
N PRO A 233 -7.56 -21.22 -15.25
CA PRO A 233 -7.25 -21.73 -16.58
C PRO A 233 -5.99 -21.08 -17.20
N HIS A 234 -5.72 -19.81 -16.89
CA HIS A 234 -4.61 -19.06 -17.50
C HIS A 234 -4.24 -17.81 -16.68
N ALA A 235 -3.11 -17.19 -17.02
CA ALA A 235 -2.74 -15.86 -16.55
C ALA A 235 -3.77 -14.81 -17.02
N GLY A 236 -3.95 -13.75 -16.26
CA GLY A 236 -4.89 -12.71 -16.67
C GLY A 236 -5.12 -11.64 -15.62
N THR A 237 -6.18 -10.89 -15.81
CA THR A 237 -6.61 -9.84 -14.87
C THR A 237 -7.06 -10.46 -13.56
N SER A 238 -6.48 -10.02 -12.46
CA SER A 238 -6.91 -10.40 -11.11
C SER A 238 -7.83 -9.36 -10.48
N ALA A 239 -7.57 -8.09 -10.73
CA ALA A 239 -8.38 -7.01 -10.19
C ALA A 239 -8.38 -5.78 -11.10
N ALA A 240 -9.41 -4.95 -10.96
CA ALA A 240 -9.46 -3.61 -11.50
C ALA A 240 -10.20 -2.71 -10.50
N GLY A 241 -9.75 -1.47 -10.35
CA GLY A 241 -10.32 -0.61 -9.34
C GLY A 241 -10.06 0.86 -9.55
N VAL A 242 -10.44 1.62 -8.55
CA VAL A 242 -10.18 3.05 -8.47
C VAL A 242 -9.61 3.37 -7.09
N GLY A 243 -8.69 4.30 -7.07
CA GLY A 243 -8.06 4.79 -5.87
C GLY A 243 -8.21 6.27 -5.66
N PHE A 244 -8.15 6.65 -4.41
CA PHE A 244 -8.15 8.02 -3.94
C PHE A 244 -7.08 8.17 -2.87
N SER A 245 -6.32 9.24 -2.94
CA SER A 245 -5.33 9.64 -1.94
C SER A 245 -5.47 11.10 -1.62
N ALA A 246 -5.40 11.44 -0.34
CA ALA A 246 -5.40 12.81 0.15
C ALA A 246 -4.27 13.00 1.17
N THR A 247 -3.43 13.99 0.94
CA THR A 247 -2.36 14.40 1.87
C THR A 247 -2.60 15.81 2.34
N LYS A 248 -2.71 16.02 3.64
CA LYS A 248 -2.78 17.32 4.27
C LYS A 248 -1.49 17.62 5.02
N PHE A 249 -0.80 18.69 4.62
CA PHE A 249 0.33 19.24 5.36
C PHE A 249 -0.23 20.14 6.45
N LEU A 250 -0.02 19.75 7.71
CA LEU A 250 -0.44 20.52 8.89
C LEU A 250 0.58 21.59 9.26
N SER A 251 1.85 21.32 8.97
CA SER A 251 2.98 22.23 9.11
C SER A 251 4.11 21.79 8.17
N ASP A 252 5.27 22.47 8.24
CA ASP A 252 6.46 22.08 7.48
C ASP A 252 6.97 20.67 7.82
N HIS A 253 6.59 20.13 8.98
CA HIS A 253 7.05 18.85 9.48
C HIS A 253 5.93 17.80 9.63
N TRP A 254 4.68 18.20 9.80
CA TRP A 254 3.59 17.27 10.06
C TRP A 254 2.65 17.13 8.86
N LEU A 255 2.35 15.91 8.51
CA LEU A 255 1.37 15.60 7.48
C LEU A 255 0.46 14.43 7.88
N VAL A 256 -0.75 14.45 7.38
CA VAL A 256 -1.75 13.38 7.50
C VAL A 256 -2.07 12.88 6.10
N ASN A 257 -2.08 11.58 5.95
CA ASN A 257 -2.49 10.90 4.73
C ASN A 257 -3.77 10.10 4.96
N ALA A 258 -4.64 10.13 3.98
CA ALA A 258 -5.81 9.27 3.88
C ALA A 258 -5.87 8.66 2.47
N ASP A 259 -5.93 7.35 2.40
CA ASP A 259 -5.96 6.62 1.15
C ASP A 259 -7.11 5.63 1.15
N MET A 260 -7.78 5.53 0.03
CA MET A 260 -8.90 4.63 -0.16
C MET A 260 -8.77 3.92 -1.51
N ALA A 261 -9.01 2.61 -1.53
CA ALA A 261 -9.16 1.83 -2.74
C ALA A 261 -10.50 1.09 -2.77
N ILE A 262 -11.08 1.02 -3.95
CA ILE A 262 -12.16 0.11 -4.27
C ILE A 262 -11.72 -0.71 -5.46
N ASN A 263 -11.40 -1.98 -5.19
CA ASN A 263 -10.96 -2.94 -6.19
C ASN A 263 -12.04 -3.99 -6.42
N GLN A 264 -12.19 -4.43 -7.64
CA GLN A 264 -13.06 -5.53 -8.01
C GLN A 264 -12.22 -6.67 -8.55
N ILE A 265 -12.31 -7.83 -7.90
CA ILE A 265 -11.70 -9.08 -8.38
C ILE A 265 -12.34 -9.41 -9.73
N ARG A 266 -11.52 -9.70 -10.73
CA ARG A 266 -11.90 -9.90 -12.12
C ARG A 266 -11.32 -11.21 -12.66
N GLY A 267 -11.75 -11.55 -13.88
CA GLY A 267 -11.26 -12.73 -14.58
C GLY A 267 -11.58 -14.04 -13.85
N SER A 268 -10.72 -15.03 -14.03
CA SER A 268 -10.86 -16.34 -13.39
C SER A 268 -10.90 -16.25 -11.86
N PRO A 269 -10.09 -15.46 -11.17
CA PRO A 269 -10.18 -15.31 -9.71
C PRO A 269 -11.57 -15.00 -9.19
N ALA A 270 -12.37 -14.22 -9.93
CA ALA A 270 -13.72 -13.83 -9.51
C ALA A 270 -14.73 -14.99 -9.39
N HIS A 271 -14.38 -16.16 -9.89
CA HIS A 271 -15.21 -17.38 -9.86
C HIS A 271 -14.69 -18.41 -8.85
N SER A 272 -13.60 -18.12 -8.17
CA SER A 272 -13.05 -18.98 -7.12
C SER A 272 -14.04 -19.16 -5.98
N PRO A 273 -14.17 -20.38 -5.43
CA PRO A 273 -14.97 -20.62 -4.23
C PRO A 273 -14.42 -19.90 -2.99
N LEU A 274 -13.16 -19.45 -3.02
CA LEU A 274 -12.54 -18.66 -1.95
C LEU A 274 -12.97 -17.17 -2.00
N VAL A 275 -13.59 -16.71 -3.08
CA VAL A 275 -14.01 -15.32 -3.24
C VAL A 275 -15.46 -15.14 -2.82
N GLU A 276 -15.66 -14.73 -1.57
CA GLU A 276 -16.95 -14.45 -1.00
C GLU A 276 -17.50 -13.08 -1.46
N ARG A 277 -16.58 -12.12 -1.62
CA ARG A 277 -16.92 -10.77 -2.07
C ARG A 277 -15.96 -10.29 -3.14
N ARG A 278 -16.44 -10.05 -4.34
CA ARG A 278 -15.61 -9.55 -5.45
C ARG A 278 -15.18 -8.11 -5.29
N THR A 279 -15.99 -7.27 -4.63
CA THR A 279 -15.65 -5.86 -4.40
C THR A 279 -14.96 -5.72 -3.06
N GLN A 280 -13.68 -5.37 -3.13
CA GLN A 280 -12.80 -5.17 -1.98
C GLN A 280 -12.59 -3.68 -1.74
N ARG A 281 -12.51 -3.28 -0.48
CA ARG A 281 -12.27 -1.90 -0.08
C ARG A 281 -11.09 -1.86 0.87
N VAL A 282 -10.25 -0.86 0.71
CA VAL A 282 -9.12 -0.60 1.59
C VAL A 282 -9.19 0.86 2.00
N LEU A 283 -8.99 1.14 3.26
CA LEU A 283 -8.87 2.48 3.81
C LEU A 283 -7.65 2.52 4.71
N ALA A 284 -6.72 3.42 4.41
CA ALA A 284 -5.55 3.65 5.25
C ALA A 284 -5.49 5.11 5.69
N LEU A 285 -5.08 5.31 6.94
CA LEU A 285 -4.84 6.62 7.54
C LEU A 285 -3.46 6.62 8.16
N SER A 286 -2.69 7.69 7.97
CA SER A 286 -1.40 7.83 8.62
C SER A 286 -1.15 9.26 9.08
N VAL A 287 -0.38 9.38 10.17
CA VAL A 287 0.15 10.64 10.68
C VAL A 287 1.67 10.53 10.65
N ASN A 288 2.30 11.47 9.99
CA ASN A 288 3.72 11.40 9.68
C ASN A 288 4.44 12.69 10.04
N TYR A 289 5.68 12.54 10.48
CA TYR A 289 6.62 13.63 10.73
C TYR A 289 7.77 13.55 9.72
N THR A 290 8.13 14.67 9.11
CA THR A 290 9.19 14.78 8.10
C THR A 290 10.24 15.82 8.51
N TRP A 291 11.54 15.57 8.20
CA TRP A 291 12.66 16.49 8.41
C TRP A 291 13.79 16.32 7.39
#